data_e233548233094e3f0788bce2da01c9c1
#
_entry.id   e233548233094e3f0788bce2da01c9c1
#
_cell.length_a   1.000
_cell.length_b   1.000
_cell.length_c   1.000
_cell.angle_alpha   90.00
_cell.angle_beta   90.00
_cell.angle_gamma   90.00
#
_symmetry.space_group_name_H-M   'P 1'
#
loop_
_entity.id
_entity.type
_entity.pdbx_description
1 polymer ?
#
loop_
_entity_poly.entity_id
_entity_poly.type
_entity_poly.pdbx_seq_one_letter_code
_entity_poly.pdbx_strand_id
1 'polypeptide(L)'
;MNTTKESGSDQPPSRRVKRYWRVAVLANIKDENQPLPAGVPPDAFADFDHIETIHHIRSAIESDGHETEFLMADENLPFALREYKPDICFNIAEGLGGDAREAQVPALLEMMRIPYTGSRVLTNGISLDKTLTKRIWRDRRLPVAPFQEFIIGDESLRPELNYPLFVKPAREGTGMGVDLKAIVQNEKELRERVKWVIDNYNQPALVETFLPGREFTVGVMGRPDAKLYSRHPEWYEKDGFHRFPVLELDSSRSVTPQVYSQAAKAKSVGEEGAPGYFCPANIEPELAKKLHYLAWRAHSLLGALDVSRTDIRLDAEGNPRLLEINTLPGLTPDYSDLCLQAKAEGIEYEDLILEILYLGASRWGMLEARELHLETKRR
;
A
#
# COMPACT_ATOMS: atom_id res chain seq x y z
N MET A 1 0.86 -16.83 -69.27
CA MET A 1 1.81 -16.62 -68.18
C MET A 1 1.03 -16.04 -66.97
N ASN A 2 0.60 -16.94 -66.12
CA ASN A 2 -0.09 -16.60 -64.84
C ASN A 2 0.95 -16.56 -63.73
N THR A 3 1.13 -15.41 -63.12
CA THR A 3 1.90 -15.28 -61.88
C THR A 3 0.92 -15.08 -60.75
N THR A 4 0.68 -16.16 -60.00
CA THR A 4 0.02 -16.15 -58.71
C THR A 4 0.93 -15.51 -57.67
N LYS A 5 0.51 -14.36 -57.11
CA LYS A 5 1.13 -13.79 -55.91
C LYS A 5 0.61 -14.53 -54.70
N GLU A 6 1.50 -15.25 -54.02
CA GLU A 6 1.27 -15.75 -52.67
C GLU A 6 1.26 -14.57 -51.70
N SER A 7 0.15 -14.36 -51.04
CA SER A 7 0.00 -13.44 -49.90
C SER A 7 0.52 -14.14 -48.65
N GLY A 8 1.77 -13.88 -48.30
CA GLY A 8 2.29 -14.27 -47.00
C GLY A 8 1.57 -13.53 -45.88
N SER A 9 0.88 -14.25 -45.04
CA SER A 9 0.29 -13.72 -43.79
C SER A 9 1.39 -13.45 -42.79
N ASP A 10 1.79 -12.20 -42.64
CA ASP A 10 2.64 -11.72 -41.55
C ASP A 10 1.81 -11.73 -40.25
N GLN A 11 1.63 -12.89 -39.64
CA GLN A 11 1.24 -12.99 -38.25
C GLN A 11 2.49 -12.81 -37.41
N PRO A 12 2.51 -11.89 -36.42
CA PRO A 12 3.65 -11.79 -35.50
C PRO A 12 3.80 -13.13 -34.78
N PRO A 13 5.03 -13.58 -34.52
CA PRO A 13 5.29 -14.86 -33.86
C PRO A 13 4.56 -14.87 -32.51
N SER A 14 3.76 -15.90 -32.30
CA SER A 14 3.09 -16.14 -31.01
C SER A 14 4.16 -16.15 -29.90
N ARG A 15 4.12 -15.14 -29.02
CA ARG A 15 4.99 -15.11 -27.85
C ARG A 15 4.66 -16.35 -27.00
N ARG A 16 5.53 -17.34 -26.95
CA ARG A 16 5.37 -18.44 -26.00
C ARG A 16 5.42 -17.86 -24.58
N VAL A 17 4.35 -17.99 -23.84
CA VAL A 17 4.30 -17.60 -22.44
C VAL A 17 5.26 -18.49 -21.67
N LYS A 18 6.24 -17.88 -21.00
CA LYS A 18 7.20 -18.60 -20.17
C LYS A 18 6.49 -19.12 -18.93
N ARG A 19 6.58 -20.41 -18.65
CA ARG A 19 5.85 -21.05 -17.55
C ARG A 19 6.46 -20.70 -16.18
N TYR A 20 7.77 -20.53 -16.10
CA TYR A 20 8.51 -20.21 -14.87
C TYR A 20 9.33 -18.96 -15.10
N TRP A 21 9.36 -18.08 -14.11
CA TRP A 21 10.03 -16.78 -14.19
C TRP A 21 11.21 -16.71 -13.22
N ARG A 22 12.16 -15.87 -13.59
CA ARG A 22 13.16 -15.34 -12.67
C ARG A 22 12.58 -14.08 -12.03
N VAL A 23 12.30 -14.14 -10.73
CA VAL A 23 11.65 -13.06 -9.98
C VAL A 23 12.66 -12.39 -9.08
N ALA A 24 12.91 -11.10 -9.25
CA ALA A 24 13.68 -10.33 -8.28
C ALA A 24 12.73 -9.80 -7.20
N VAL A 25 12.96 -10.12 -5.94
CA VAL A 25 12.26 -9.51 -4.81
C VAL A 25 13.03 -8.26 -4.42
N LEU A 26 12.38 -7.09 -4.52
CA LEU A 26 12.99 -5.77 -4.28
C LEU A 26 12.47 -5.19 -2.97
N ALA A 27 13.36 -4.89 -2.04
CA ALA A 27 13.01 -4.30 -0.74
C ALA A 27 14.14 -3.42 -0.20
N ASN A 28 13.79 -2.60 0.79
CA ASN A 28 14.73 -1.98 1.70
C ASN A 28 14.72 -2.76 3.02
N ILE A 29 15.89 -3.24 3.47
CA ILE A 29 15.99 -4.03 4.72
C ILE A 29 16.48 -3.15 5.84
N LYS A 30 15.85 -3.31 7.00
CA LYS A 30 16.29 -2.70 8.23
C LYS A 30 17.55 -3.41 8.73
N ASP A 31 18.66 -2.67 8.81
CA ASP A 31 19.87 -3.12 9.47
C ASP A 31 19.92 -2.49 10.87
N GLU A 32 19.67 -3.30 11.90
CA GLU A 32 19.68 -2.84 13.29
C GLU A 32 21.07 -2.35 13.77
N ASN A 33 22.12 -2.73 13.04
CA ASN A 33 23.49 -2.33 13.35
C ASN A 33 23.92 -1.07 12.57
N GLN A 34 23.13 -0.60 11.62
CA GLN A 34 23.45 0.58 10.84
C GLN A 34 23.08 1.84 11.64
N PRO A 35 24.05 2.71 11.97
CA PRO A 35 23.73 3.96 12.63
C PRO A 35 22.91 4.85 11.71
N LEU A 36 21.90 5.53 12.28
CA LEU A 36 21.14 6.54 11.56
C LEU A 36 22.06 7.62 11.01
N PRO A 37 21.94 7.99 9.74
CA PRO A 37 22.68 9.12 9.19
C PRO A 37 22.38 10.42 9.97
N ALA A 38 23.35 11.32 10.06
CA ALA A 38 23.13 12.60 10.74
C ALA A 38 22.03 13.42 10.02
N GLY A 39 21.08 13.94 10.79
CA GLY A 39 20.01 14.80 10.27
C GLY A 39 18.77 14.06 9.74
N VAL A 40 18.70 12.73 9.89
CA VAL A 40 17.45 11.98 9.62
C VAL A 40 16.67 11.77 10.91
N PRO A 41 15.32 11.63 10.85
CA PRO A 41 14.49 11.33 12.02
C PRO A 41 14.88 10.00 12.67
N PRO A 42 14.64 9.83 13.99
CA PRO A 42 15.00 8.62 14.72
C PRO A 42 14.24 7.37 14.25
N ASP A 43 13.13 7.56 13.54
CA ASP A 43 12.27 6.53 12.98
C ASP A 43 12.37 6.40 11.44
N ALA A 44 13.40 6.99 10.81
CA ALA A 44 13.55 7.07 9.36
C ALA A 44 13.56 5.72 8.62
N PHE A 45 13.86 4.62 9.30
CA PHE A 45 13.87 3.27 8.74
C PHE A 45 12.72 2.38 9.27
N ALA A 46 11.68 3.01 9.83
CA ALA A 46 10.54 2.27 10.39
C ALA A 46 9.72 1.54 9.32
N ASP A 47 9.76 2.00 8.06
CA ASP A 47 9.08 1.36 6.92
C ASP A 47 9.87 0.18 6.35
N PHE A 48 11.16 0.04 6.68
CA PHE A 48 11.99 -1.00 6.09
C PHE A 48 11.62 -2.38 6.62
N ASP A 49 11.64 -3.37 5.74
CA ASP A 49 11.31 -4.75 6.05
C ASP A 49 12.42 -5.47 6.83
N HIS A 50 12.03 -6.54 7.52
CA HIS A 50 12.96 -7.52 8.07
C HIS A 50 13.31 -8.56 7.01
N ILE A 51 14.54 -9.12 7.09
CA ILE A 51 15.00 -10.13 6.13
C ILE A 51 14.09 -11.38 6.11
N GLU A 52 13.46 -11.70 7.23
CA GLU A 52 12.51 -12.79 7.36
C GLU A 52 11.30 -12.62 6.45
N THR A 53 10.78 -11.38 6.31
CA THR A 53 9.69 -11.06 5.36
C THR A 53 10.09 -11.42 3.93
N ILE A 54 11.33 -11.07 3.56
CA ILE A 54 11.87 -11.38 2.22
C ILE A 54 11.98 -12.90 2.01
N HIS A 55 12.43 -13.64 3.03
CA HIS A 55 12.48 -15.11 2.97
C HIS A 55 11.10 -15.73 2.77
N HIS A 56 10.08 -15.24 3.48
CA HIS A 56 8.70 -15.72 3.31
C HIS A 56 8.16 -15.44 1.92
N ILE A 57 8.36 -14.23 1.37
CA ILE A 57 7.93 -13.89 0.00
C ILE A 57 8.63 -14.78 -1.02
N ARG A 58 9.95 -14.96 -0.91
CA ARG A 58 10.71 -15.82 -1.82
C ARG A 58 10.22 -17.25 -1.76
N SER A 59 10.06 -17.80 -0.57
CA SER A 59 9.56 -19.17 -0.37
C SER A 59 8.18 -19.37 -1.01
N ALA A 60 7.27 -18.39 -0.85
CA ALA A 60 5.96 -18.42 -1.48
C ALA A 60 6.06 -18.42 -3.02
N ILE A 61 6.92 -17.60 -3.59
CA ILE A 61 7.13 -17.52 -5.04
C ILE A 61 7.78 -18.81 -5.57
N GLU A 62 8.77 -19.36 -4.86
CA GLU A 62 9.47 -20.60 -5.20
C GLU A 62 8.58 -21.83 -5.12
N SER A 63 7.55 -21.82 -4.25
CA SER A 63 6.59 -22.94 -4.13
C SER A 63 5.82 -23.22 -5.42
N ASP A 64 5.67 -22.21 -6.30
CA ASP A 64 5.04 -22.36 -7.63
C ASP A 64 6.09 -22.63 -8.76
N GLY A 65 7.35 -22.92 -8.39
CA GLY A 65 8.42 -23.31 -9.31
C GLY A 65 9.18 -22.14 -9.95
N HIS A 66 8.96 -20.90 -9.51
CA HIS A 66 9.75 -19.75 -9.95
C HIS A 66 11.12 -19.73 -9.29
N GLU A 67 12.11 -19.12 -9.97
CA GLU A 67 13.43 -18.82 -9.39
C GLU A 67 13.40 -17.44 -8.75
N THR A 68 13.94 -17.27 -7.55
CA THR A 68 13.95 -15.96 -6.88
C THR A 68 15.36 -15.50 -6.50
N GLU A 69 15.56 -14.18 -6.53
CA GLU A 69 16.73 -13.50 -5.97
C GLU A 69 16.25 -12.25 -5.21
N PHE A 70 16.89 -11.99 -4.07
CA PHE A 70 16.68 -10.73 -3.36
C PHE A 70 17.67 -9.68 -3.86
N LEU A 71 17.18 -8.51 -4.23
CA LEU A 71 18.00 -7.37 -4.61
C LEU A 71 17.65 -6.17 -3.72
N MET A 72 18.66 -5.64 -3.03
CA MET A 72 18.50 -4.43 -2.22
C MET A 72 18.11 -3.25 -3.10
N ALA A 73 17.12 -2.48 -2.67
CA ALA A 73 16.68 -1.27 -3.37
C ALA A 73 17.54 -0.05 -2.97
N ASP A 74 18.80 -0.07 -3.36
CA ASP A 74 19.81 0.96 -3.14
C ASP A 74 20.39 1.49 -4.46
N GLU A 75 21.46 2.30 -4.39
CA GLU A 75 22.15 2.85 -5.55
C GLU A 75 22.77 1.81 -6.47
N ASN A 76 22.97 0.57 -6.00
CA ASN A 76 23.52 -0.53 -6.78
C ASN A 76 22.45 -1.34 -7.52
N LEU A 77 21.16 -1.13 -7.21
CA LEU A 77 20.04 -1.85 -7.83
C LEU A 77 20.10 -1.89 -9.36
N PRO A 78 20.44 -0.79 -10.10
CA PRO A 78 20.52 -0.85 -11.57
C PRO A 78 21.55 -1.85 -12.11
N PHE A 79 22.64 -2.08 -11.38
CA PHE A 79 23.68 -3.05 -11.75
C PHE A 79 23.22 -4.47 -11.43
N ALA A 80 22.66 -4.70 -10.24
CA ALA A 80 22.13 -5.99 -9.82
C ALA A 80 21.02 -6.49 -10.77
N LEU A 81 20.11 -5.61 -11.19
CA LEU A 81 19.06 -5.93 -12.18
C LEU A 81 19.64 -6.33 -13.55
N ARG A 82 20.72 -5.68 -14.01
CA ARG A 82 21.39 -6.04 -15.27
C ARG A 82 22.10 -7.37 -15.19
N GLU A 83 22.64 -7.71 -14.04
CA GLU A 83 23.32 -8.99 -13.79
C GLU A 83 22.31 -10.13 -13.67
N TYR A 84 21.34 -9.99 -12.79
CA TYR A 84 20.32 -11.02 -12.53
C TYR A 84 19.36 -11.22 -13.71
N LYS A 85 18.99 -10.15 -14.42
CA LYS A 85 18.04 -10.15 -15.57
C LYS A 85 16.71 -10.81 -15.24
N PRO A 86 15.94 -10.27 -14.28
CA PRO A 86 14.65 -10.82 -13.92
C PRO A 86 13.65 -10.74 -15.08
N ASP A 87 12.73 -11.70 -15.13
CA ASP A 87 11.55 -11.62 -16.01
C ASP A 87 10.51 -10.63 -15.45
N ILE A 88 10.41 -10.57 -14.10
CA ILE A 88 9.54 -9.66 -13.34
C ILE A 88 10.16 -9.37 -11.97
N CYS A 89 9.87 -8.19 -11.43
CA CYS A 89 10.23 -7.84 -10.05
C CYS A 89 8.99 -7.87 -9.14
N PHE A 90 9.09 -8.52 -7.99
CA PHE A 90 8.15 -8.38 -6.89
C PHE A 90 8.61 -7.21 -6.02
N ASN A 91 7.92 -6.08 -6.14
CA ASN A 91 8.37 -4.82 -5.53
C ASN A 91 7.63 -4.50 -4.23
N ILE A 92 8.39 -4.42 -3.14
CA ILE A 92 7.94 -3.92 -1.82
C ILE A 92 8.90 -2.85 -1.29
N ALA A 93 9.69 -2.22 -2.17
CA ALA A 93 10.70 -1.25 -1.76
C ALA A 93 10.08 0.11 -1.42
N GLU A 94 10.33 0.59 -0.21
CA GLU A 94 9.86 1.88 0.33
C GLU A 94 10.69 3.08 -0.17
N GLY A 95 11.92 2.82 -0.64
CA GLY A 95 12.86 3.84 -1.09
C GLY A 95 13.64 4.51 0.06
N LEU A 96 14.73 5.19 -0.29
CA LEU A 96 15.68 5.70 0.70
C LEU A 96 15.43 7.15 1.12
N GLY A 97 14.62 7.90 0.39
CA GLY A 97 14.34 9.31 0.71
C GLY A 97 13.76 10.09 -0.46
N GLY A 98 13.30 11.29 -0.19
CA GLY A 98 12.66 12.18 -1.15
C GLY A 98 11.13 12.14 -1.09
N ASP A 99 10.50 13.12 -1.75
CA ASP A 99 9.06 13.39 -1.68
C ASP A 99 8.19 12.25 -2.21
N ALA A 100 8.75 11.40 -3.08
CA ALA A 100 8.07 10.30 -3.73
C ALA A 100 8.97 9.05 -3.73
N ARG A 101 9.57 8.73 -2.57
CA ARG A 101 10.56 7.64 -2.45
C ARG A 101 10.02 6.30 -2.92
N GLU A 102 8.77 5.96 -2.64
CA GLU A 102 8.13 4.72 -3.09
C GLU A 102 7.99 4.61 -4.62
N ALA A 103 8.07 5.75 -5.35
CA ALA A 103 8.02 5.77 -6.80
C ALA A 103 9.38 5.57 -7.49
N GLN A 104 10.50 5.60 -6.75
CA GLN A 104 11.84 5.54 -7.32
C GLN A 104 12.13 4.20 -7.98
N VAL A 105 11.84 3.09 -7.30
CA VAL A 105 12.04 1.73 -7.84
C VAL A 105 11.12 1.48 -9.05
N PRO A 106 9.82 1.75 -9.01
CA PRO A 106 8.96 1.71 -10.20
C PRO A 106 9.50 2.54 -11.37
N ALA A 107 9.99 3.75 -11.13
CA ALA A 107 10.54 4.61 -12.20
C ALA A 107 11.80 4.00 -12.85
N LEU A 108 12.70 3.44 -12.05
CA LEU A 108 13.87 2.73 -12.54
C LEU A 108 13.46 1.52 -13.40
N LEU A 109 12.51 0.71 -12.92
CA LEU A 109 12.05 -0.48 -13.62
C LEU A 109 11.36 -0.14 -14.95
N GLU A 110 10.55 0.93 -14.99
CA GLU A 110 9.94 1.43 -16.24
C GLU A 110 11.00 1.89 -17.25
N MET A 111 12.04 2.64 -16.79
CA MET A 111 13.18 3.03 -17.63
C MET A 111 13.94 1.84 -18.18
N MET A 112 14.11 0.79 -17.39
CA MET A 112 14.78 -0.45 -17.78
C MET A 112 13.87 -1.43 -18.54
N ARG A 113 12.56 -1.12 -18.66
CA ARG A 113 11.52 -1.97 -19.27
C ARG A 113 11.42 -3.35 -18.61
N ILE A 114 11.57 -3.39 -17.29
CA ILE A 114 11.43 -4.60 -16.50
C ILE A 114 10.02 -4.64 -15.90
N PRO A 115 9.25 -5.71 -16.11
CA PRO A 115 7.95 -5.92 -15.44
C PRO A 115 8.06 -5.91 -13.91
N TYR A 116 7.01 -5.42 -13.23
CA TYR A 116 6.98 -5.39 -11.77
C TYR A 116 5.55 -5.45 -11.22
N THR A 117 5.42 -5.87 -9.96
CA THR A 117 4.18 -5.88 -9.19
C THR A 117 3.95 -4.55 -8.49
N GLY A 118 2.71 -4.29 -8.10
CA GLY A 118 2.31 -3.08 -7.37
C GLY A 118 1.98 -1.89 -8.27
N SER A 119 1.72 -0.79 -7.63
CA SER A 119 1.28 0.45 -8.28
C SER A 119 2.39 1.11 -9.10
N ARG A 120 1.99 1.94 -10.08
CA ARG A 120 2.93 2.66 -10.94
C ARG A 120 3.47 3.92 -10.27
N VAL A 121 4.48 4.50 -10.91
CA VAL A 121 5.21 5.71 -10.47
C VAL A 121 4.27 6.81 -9.96
N LEU A 122 3.27 7.21 -10.75
CA LEU A 122 2.37 8.30 -10.39
C LEU A 122 1.54 7.97 -9.14
N THR A 123 1.01 6.75 -9.08
CA THR A 123 0.17 6.31 -7.96
C THR A 123 0.99 6.26 -6.65
N ASN A 124 2.17 5.65 -6.66
CA ASN A 124 3.04 5.60 -5.48
C ASN A 124 3.48 6.99 -5.02
N GLY A 125 3.83 7.88 -5.96
CA GLY A 125 4.17 9.26 -5.60
C GLY A 125 3.01 10.05 -5.00
N ILE A 126 1.77 9.83 -5.47
CA ILE A 126 0.59 10.50 -4.91
C ILE A 126 0.16 9.87 -3.59
N SER A 127 0.13 8.54 -3.48
CA SER A 127 -0.34 7.84 -2.28
C SER A 127 0.51 8.17 -1.05
N LEU A 128 1.81 8.31 -1.21
CA LEU A 128 2.72 8.72 -0.16
C LEU A 128 2.41 10.13 0.37
N ASP A 129 2.06 11.09 -0.52
CA ASP A 129 1.65 12.45 -0.13
C ASP A 129 0.18 12.49 0.31
N LYS A 130 -0.03 12.41 1.63
CA LYS A 130 -1.37 12.42 2.26
C LYS A 130 -2.17 13.65 1.90
N THR A 131 -1.50 14.80 1.71
CA THR A 131 -2.16 16.06 1.38
C THR A 131 -2.71 16.04 -0.05
N LEU A 132 -1.90 15.58 -1.02
CA LEU A 132 -2.34 15.43 -2.42
C LEU A 132 -3.44 14.38 -2.54
N THR A 133 -3.27 13.22 -1.90
CA THR A 133 -4.27 12.16 -1.84
C THR A 133 -5.61 12.66 -1.31
N LYS A 134 -5.62 13.36 -0.17
CA LYS A 134 -6.85 13.94 0.41
C LYS A 134 -7.47 15.03 -0.49
N ARG A 135 -6.66 15.82 -1.21
CA ARG A 135 -7.17 16.80 -2.19
C ARG A 135 -7.90 16.10 -3.33
N ILE A 136 -7.34 15.02 -3.89
CA ILE A 136 -7.98 14.22 -4.94
C ILE A 136 -9.28 13.59 -4.43
N TRP A 137 -9.26 12.96 -3.27
CA TRP A 137 -10.44 12.35 -2.67
C TRP A 137 -11.55 13.36 -2.43
N ARG A 138 -11.22 14.55 -1.91
CA ARG A 138 -12.18 15.64 -1.69
C ARG A 138 -12.79 16.16 -2.99
N ASP A 139 -11.99 16.31 -4.07
CA ASP A 139 -12.49 16.66 -5.40
C ASP A 139 -13.51 15.62 -5.91
N ARG A 140 -13.26 14.36 -5.61
CA ARG A 140 -14.15 13.24 -5.95
C ARG A 140 -15.25 12.96 -4.92
N ARG A 141 -15.43 13.86 -3.97
CA ARG A 141 -16.45 13.80 -2.90
C ARG A 141 -16.35 12.58 -2.00
N LEU A 142 -15.16 12.02 -1.85
CA LEU A 142 -14.92 11.03 -0.81
C LEU A 142 -14.74 11.71 0.55
N PRO A 143 -15.21 11.09 1.64
CA PRO A 143 -15.18 11.68 2.97
C PRO A 143 -13.76 11.69 3.53
N VAL A 144 -13.19 12.86 3.71
CA VAL A 144 -11.96 13.13 4.44
C VAL A 144 -12.24 14.10 5.57
N ALA A 145 -11.44 14.04 6.65
CA ALA A 145 -11.49 15.08 7.67
C ALA A 145 -11.10 16.43 7.07
N PRO A 146 -11.62 17.57 7.55
CA PRO A 146 -11.07 18.89 7.23
C PRO A 146 -9.58 18.92 7.52
N PHE A 147 -8.76 19.49 6.61
CA PHE A 147 -7.32 19.50 6.74
C PHE A 147 -6.67 20.73 6.11
N GLN A 148 -5.48 21.03 6.56
CA GLN A 148 -4.60 22.06 6.02
C GLN A 148 -3.14 21.56 6.02
N GLU A 149 -2.39 21.95 5.01
CA GLU A 149 -0.96 21.75 4.93
C GLU A 149 -0.25 23.01 5.43
N PHE A 150 0.75 22.83 6.28
CA PHE A 150 1.67 23.85 6.75
C PHE A 150 3.05 23.58 6.16
N ILE A 151 3.55 24.51 5.36
CA ILE A 151 4.84 24.42 4.65
C ILE A 151 5.94 25.14 5.41
N ILE A 152 5.64 26.36 5.90
CA ILE A 152 6.60 27.23 6.60
C ILE A 152 6.29 27.35 8.11
N GLY A 153 5.08 26.93 8.54
CA GLY A 153 4.69 26.83 9.94
C GLY A 153 4.00 28.07 10.53
N ASP A 154 3.92 29.18 9.81
CA ASP A 154 3.27 30.42 10.23
C ASP A 154 1.94 30.71 9.49
N GLU A 155 1.48 29.77 8.64
CA GLU A 155 0.21 29.90 7.95
C GLU A 155 -0.94 30.07 8.94
N SER A 156 -1.87 30.96 8.61
CA SER A 156 -3.10 31.13 9.41
C SER A 156 -3.95 29.86 9.37
N LEU A 157 -4.39 29.40 10.54
CA LEU A 157 -5.27 28.25 10.63
C LEU A 157 -6.62 28.58 9.94
N ARG A 158 -7.08 27.67 9.09
CA ARG A 158 -8.36 27.81 8.40
C ARG A 158 -9.53 27.76 9.38
N PRO A 159 -10.58 28.57 9.17
CA PRO A 159 -11.69 28.71 10.13
C PRO A 159 -12.52 27.42 10.29
N GLU A 160 -12.48 26.48 9.32
CA GLU A 160 -13.15 25.19 9.41
C GLU A 160 -12.44 24.17 10.30
N LEU A 161 -11.19 24.43 10.73
CA LEU A 161 -10.42 23.56 11.60
C LEU A 161 -10.61 23.98 13.06
N ASN A 162 -11.18 23.08 13.85
CA ASN A 162 -11.45 23.28 15.27
C ASN A 162 -10.67 22.28 16.12
N TYR A 163 -10.18 22.71 17.27
CA TYR A 163 -9.48 21.84 18.22
C TYR A 163 -10.42 20.79 18.85
N PRO A 164 -9.92 19.57 19.16
CA PRO A 164 -8.54 19.14 18.97
C PRO A 164 -8.22 18.87 17.50
N LEU A 165 -6.93 19.12 17.12
CA LEU A 165 -6.39 18.83 15.80
C LEU A 165 -5.34 17.74 15.89
N PHE A 166 -5.08 17.07 14.77
CA PHE A 166 -4.04 16.06 14.63
C PHE A 166 -2.97 16.56 13.66
N VAL A 167 -1.70 16.50 14.08
CA VAL A 167 -0.56 17.01 13.32
C VAL A 167 0.45 15.90 13.05
N LYS A 168 0.73 15.63 11.78
CA LYS A 168 1.67 14.60 11.35
C LYS A 168 2.47 15.04 10.12
N PRO A 169 3.62 14.38 9.81
CA PRO A 169 4.29 14.57 8.53
C PRO A 169 3.37 14.25 7.35
N ALA A 170 3.49 14.99 6.24
CA ALA A 170 2.62 14.81 5.08
C ALA A 170 2.98 13.57 4.26
N ARG A 171 4.25 13.11 4.29
CA ARG A 171 4.81 12.12 3.36
C ARG A 171 5.54 10.98 4.05
N GLU A 172 5.09 10.57 5.23
CA GLU A 172 5.65 9.44 5.96
C GLU A 172 4.64 8.31 6.12
N GLY A 173 5.16 7.07 6.15
CA GLY A 173 4.42 5.84 6.42
C GLY A 173 4.54 5.40 7.88
N THR A 174 4.03 4.21 8.19
CA THR A 174 4.23 3.43 9.44
C THR A 174 4.07 4.21 10.75
N GLY A 175 3.32 5.34 10.74
CA GLY A 175 3.14 6.20 11.91
C GLY A 175 4.41 6.96 12.33
N MET A 176 5.36 7.14 11.42
CA MET A 176 6.53 8.01 11.65
C MET A 176 6.10 9.43 11.99
N GLY A 177 6.76 10.01 12.97
CA GLY A 177 6.42 11.33 13.48
C GLY A 177 5.08 11.42 14.18
N VAL A 178 4.50 10.30 14.61
CA VAL A 178 3.21 10.23 15.29
C VAL A 178 3.38 9.72 16.73
N ASP A 179 3.04 10.56 17.70
CA ASP A 179 3.02 10.27 19.14
C ASP A 179 1.83 10.98 19.80
N LEU A 180 1.72 10.92 21.12
CA LEU A 180 0.62 11.60 21.84
C LEU A 180 0.59 13.12 21.66
N LYS A 181 1.73 13.76 21.31
CA LYS A 181 1.80 15.20 21.03
C LYS A 181 1.29 15.55 19.63
N ALA A 182 0.93 14.54 18.81
CA ALA A 182 0.28 14.76 17.54
C ALA A 182 -1.15 15.31 17.72
N ILE A 183 -1.80 15.05 18.86
CA ILE A 183 -3.11 15.64 19.22
C ILE A 183 -2.87 16.96 19.93
N VAL A 184 -3.26 18.09 19.30
CA VAL A 184 -3.07 19.44 19.81
C VAL A 184 -4.39 20.07 20.20
N GLN A 185 -4.42 20.80 21.33
CA GLN A 185 -5.63 21.35 21.96
C GLN A 185 -5.81 22.84 21.74
N ASN A 186 -4.76 23.53 21.31
CA ASN A 186 -4.74 24.99 21.17
C ASN A 186 -3.68 25.46 20.18
N GLU A 187 -3.69 26.76 19.85
CA GLU A 187 -2.79 27.38 18.89
C GLU A 187 -1.30 27.22 19.27
N LYS A 188 -0.97 27.32 20.55
CA LYS A 188 0.41 27.18 21.00
C LYS A 188 0.94 25.79 20.71
N GLU A 189 0.21 24.75 21.11
CA GLU A 189 0.57 23.36 20.84
C GLU A 189 0.64 23.06 19.35
N LEU A 190 -0.30 23.62 18.56
CA LEU A 190 -0.30 23.52 17.10
C LEU A 190 1.02 24.05 16.52
N ARG A 191 1.42 25.27 16.88
CA ARG A 191 2.63 25.90 16.35
C ARG A 191 3.90 25.14 16.74
N GLU A 192 3.98 24.72 17.99
CA GLU A 192 5.09 23.92 18.48
C GLU A 192 5.18 22.58 17.72
N ARG A 193 4.05 21.89 17.49
CA ARG A 193 4.02 20.59 16.80
C ARG A 193 4.29 20.71 15.30
N VAL A 194 3.70 21.69 14.63
CA VAL A 194 3.96 21.97 13.21
C VAL A 194 5.43 22.27 12.98
N LYS A 195 6.01 23.13 13.80
CA LYS A 195 7.46 23.45 13.72
C LYS A 195 8.30 22.19 13.94
N TRP A 196 7.97 21.38 14.94
CA TRP A 196 8.70 20.14 15.21
C TRP A 196 8.67 19.18 14.00
N VAL A 197 7.51 19.01 13.34
CA VAL A 197 7.41 18.18 12.13
C VAL A 197 8.29 18.71 11.02
N ILE A 198 8.21 20.00 10.71
CA ILE A 198 8.98 20.62 9.63
C ILE A 198 10.49 20.50 9.89
N ASP A 199 10.93 20.80 11.12
CA ASP A 199 12.36 20.81 11.48
C ASP A 199 12.96 19.38 11.49
N ASN A 200 12.19 18.35 11.90
CA ASN A 200 12.74 17.00 12.03
C ASN A 200 12.57 16.14 10.78
N TYR A 201 11.52 16.38 9.97
CA TYR A 201 11.23 15.58 8.78
C TYR A 201 11.53 16.32 7.47
N ASN A 202 11.90 17.60 7.53
CA ASN A 202 12.19 18.43 6.36
C ASN A 202 11.09 18.36 5.29
N GLN A 203 9.83 18.38 5.73
CA GLN A 203 8.65 18.29 4.87
C GLN A 203 7.47 19.04 5.49
N PRO A 204 6.38 19.31 4.71
CA PRO A 204 5.18 19.93 5.25
C PRO A 204 4.53 19.12 6.37
N ALA A 205 3.90 19.83 7.30
CA ALA A 205 3.01 19.21 8.28
C ALA A 205 1.58 19.18 7.77
N LEU A 206 0.95 18.01 7.83
CA LEU A 206 -0.50 17.85 7.65
C LEU A 206 -1.18 18.07 8.99
N VAL A 207 -2.06 19.05 9.04
CA VAL A 207 -2.94 19.36 10.19
C VAL A 207 -4.37 19.00 9.79
N GLU A 208 -5.03 18.16 10.58
CA GLU A 208 -6.40 17.74 10.29
C GLU A 208 -7.24 17.67 11.57
N THR A 209 -8.58 17.73 11.44
CA THR A 209 -9.49 17.53 12.57
C THR A 209 -9.21 16.16 13.17
N PHE A 210 -9.03 16.11 14.50
CA PHE A 210 -8.87 14.84 15.21
C PHE A 210 -10.15 14.01 15.14
N LEU A 211 -10.01 12.74 14.80
CA LEU A 211 -11.10 11.78 14.70
C LEU A 211 -11.08 10.87 15.93
N PRO A 212 -12.06 10.97 16.87
CA PRO A 212 -12.02 10.23 18.13
C PRO A 212 -12.54 8.80 18.02
N GLY A 213 -13.17 8.43 16.90
CA GLY A 213 -13.85 7.15 16.73
C GLY A 213 -12.92 5.97 16.45
N ARG A 214 -13.55 4.82 16.20
CA ARG A 214 -12.88 3.54 15.88
C ARG A 214 -12.10 3.65 14.59
N GLU A 215 -10.97 2.92 14.51
CA GLU A 215 -10.09 2.90 13.35
C GLU A 215 -10.14 1.53 12.66
N PHE A 216 -10.20 1.56 11.34
CA PHE A 216 -10.33 0.39 10.49
C PHE A 216 -9.34 0.45 9.34
N THR A 217 -8.91 -0.72 8.88
CA THR A 217 -8.19 -0.83 7.63
C THR A 217 -8.83 -1.88 6.73
N VAL A 218 -8.79 -1.63 5.41
CA VAL A 218 -9.40 -2.50 4.40
C VAL A 218 -8.45 -2.69 3.23
N GLY A 219 -8.06 -3.94 2.99
CA GLY A 219 -7.34 -4.36 1.80
C GLY A 219 -8.26 -4.42 0.58
N VAL A 220 -7.71 -4.02 -0.58
CA VAL A 220 -8.37 -4.19 -1.88
C VAL A 220 -7.34 -4.77 -2.85
N MET A 221 -7.69 -5.84 -3.55
CA MET A 221 -6.85 -6.50 -4.53
C MET A 221 -7.58 -6.61 -5.86
N GLY A 222 -6.84 -6.44 -6.98
CA GLY A 222 -7.39 -6.67 -8.31
C GLY A 222 -7.64 -5.43 -9.15
N ARG A 223 -8.38 -5.63 -10.22
CA ARG A 223 -8.80 -4.64 -11.21
C ARG A 223 -9.94 -5.22 -12.06
N PRO A 224 -10.61 -4.45 -12.94
CA PRO A 224 -11.81 -4.91 -13.66
C PRO A 224 -11.67 -6.25 -14.41
N ASP A 225 -10.50 -6.58 -14.93
CA ASP A 225 -10.23 -7.83 -15.67
C ASP A 225 -9.42 -8.87 -14.88
N ALA A 226 -9.20 -8.66 -13.58
CA ALA A 226 -8.39 -9.54 -12.74
C ALA A 226 -8.80 -11.01 -12.80
N LYS A 227 -10.10 -11.30 -12.80
CA LYS A 227 -10.65 -12.66 -12.91
C LYS A 227 -10.14 -13.47 -14.09
N LEU A 228 -9.77 -12.80 -15.19
CA LEU A 228 -9.27 -13.48 -16.39
C LEU A 228 -7.87 -14.07 -16.20
N TYR A 229 -7.13 -13.56 -15.23
CA TYR A 229 -5.72 -13.89 -15.01
C TYR A 229 -5.45 -14.50 -13.64
N SER A 230 -6.39 -14.33 -12.73
CA SER A 230 -6.29 -14.78 -11.34
C SER A 230 -6.11 -16.29 -11.21
N ARG A 231 -5.34 -16.71 -10.22
CA ARG A 231 -5.26 -18.12 -9.76
C ARG A 231 -6.54 -18.52 -9.04
N HIS A 232 -7.20 -17.54 -8.39
CA HIS A 232 -8.38 -17.68 -7.55
C HIS A 232 -9.53 -16.77 -8.02
N PRO A 233 -10.10 -16.98 -9.22
CA PRO A 233 -11.15 -16.12 -9.76
C PRO A 233 -12.39 -16.04 -8.86
N GLU A 234 -12.58 -17.01 -7.97
CA GLU A 234 -13.67 -17.06 -6.97
C GLU A 234 -13.52 -15.98 -5.88
N TRP A 235 -12.33 -15.46 -5.60
CA TRP A 235 -12.12 -14.40 -4.63
C TRP A 235 -12.70 -13.05 -5.09
N TYR A 236 -12.77 -12.83 -6.41
CA TYR A 236 -13.12 -11.54 -6.97
C TYR A 236 -14.63 -11.39 -7.15
N GLU A 237 -15.14 -10.23 -6.79
CA GLU A 237 -16.50 -9.83 -7.09
C GLU A 237 -16.70 -9.61 -8.60
N LYS A 238 -17.94 -9.28 -9.02
CA LYS A 238 -18.28 -9.09 -10.44
C LYS A 238 -17.51 -7.94 -11.11
N ASP A 239 -17.07 -6.97 -10.33
CA ASP A 239 -16.32 -5.81 -10.79
C ASP A 239 -14.81 -6.07 -10.91
N GLY A 240 -14.35 -7.29 -10.61
CA GLY A 240 -12.95 -7.69 -10.73
C GLY A 240 -12.08 -7.33 -9.52
N PHE A 241 -12.69 -6.87 -8.42
CA PHE A 241 -11.97 -6.58 -7.20
C PHE A 241 -12.30 -7.57 -6.09
N HIS A 242 -11.31 -7.88 -5.30
CA HIS A 242 -11.46 -8.56 -4.01
C HIS A 242 -11.33 -7.52 -2.89
N ARG A 243 -12.24 -7.54 -1.94
CA ARG A 243 -12.25 -6.67 -0.76
C ARG A 243 -12.06 -7.54 0.46
N PHE A 244 -10.90 -7.44 1.07
CA PHE A 244 -10.57 -8.21 2.28
C PHE A 244 -11.51 -7.86 3.43
N PRO A 245 -11.69 -8.76 4.41
CA PRO A 245 -12.44 -8.47 5.62
C PRO A 245 -11.95 -7.19 6.30
N VAL A 246 -12.88 -6.40 6.84
CA VAL A 246 -12.51 -5.20 7.59
C VAL A 246 -11.73 -5.61 8.83
N LEU A 247 -10.55 -5.03 9.02
CA LEU A 247 -9.75 -5.18 10.23
C LEU A 247 -9.92 -3.91 11.07
N GLU A 248 -10.25 -4.07 12.36
CA GLU A 248 -10.31 -2.99 13.35
C GLU A 248 -9.01 -2.92 14.13
N LEU A 249 -8.52 -1.71 14.32
CA LEU A 249 -7.33 -1.36 15.08
C LEU A 249 -7.77 -0.65 16.37
N ASP A 250 -7.66 -1.30 17.52
CA ASP A 250 -7.98 -0.70 18.82
C ASP A 250 -6.71 -0.24 19.54
N SER A 251 -6.40 1.04 19.43
CA SER A 251 -5.27 1.68 20.10
C SER A 251 -5.58 2.09 21.56
N SER A 252 -6.76 1.84 22.10
CA SER A 252 -7.17 2.35 23.42
C SER A 252 -6.28 1.90 24.57
N ARG A 253 -5.68 0.71 24.43
CA ARG A 253 -4.77 0.10 25.44
C ARG A 253 -3.32 -0.01 24.94
N SER A 254 -3.00 0.57 23.76
CA SER A 254 -1.64 0.55 23.26
C SER A 254 -0.72 1.48 24.06
N VAL A 255 0.58 1.40 23.79
CA VAL A 255 1.60 2.30 24.38
C VAL A 255 1.34 3.78 24.07
N THR A 256 0.54 4.06 23.04
CA THR A 256 0.07 5.40 22.65
C THR A 256 -1.46 5.40 22.51
N PRO A 257 -2.24 5.48 23.60
CA PRO A 257 -3.69 5.40 23.56
C PRO A 257 -4.30 6.39 22.58
N GLN A 258 -5.30 5.95 21.80
CA GLN A 258 -5.99 6.71 20.75
C GLN A 258 -5.15 7.07 19.52
N VAL A 259 -3.87 6.69 19.49
CA VAL A 259 -2.96 6.99 18.38
C VAL A 259 -2.28 5.70 17.91
N TYR A 260 -2.44 5.36 16.64
CA TYR A 260 -1.75 4.23 16.03
C TYR A 260 -0.38 4.69 15.55
N SER A 261 0.55 4.82 16.52
CA SER A 261 1.91 5.33 16.31
C SER A 261 2.87 4.23 15.85
N GLN A 262 4.06 4.63 15.39
CA GLN A 262 5.15 3.71 15.10
C GLN A 262 5.50 2.84 16.33
N ALA A 263 5.55 3.43 17.54
CA ALA A 263 5.82 2.69 18.78
C ALA A 263 4.75 1.64 19.09
N ALA A 264 3.47 1.88 18.74
CA ALA A 264 2.40 0.90 18.87
C ALA A 264 2.52 -0.19 17.80
N LYS A 265 2.83 0.18 16.56
CA LYS A 265 3.04 -0.76 15.43
C LYS A 265 4.23 -1.69 15.65
N ALA A 266 5.29 -1.24 16.31
CA ALA A 266 6.48 -2.04 16.58
C ALA A 266 6.24 -3.20 17.58
N LYS A 267 5.07 -3.24 18.23
CA LYS A 267 4.68 -4.32 19.14
C LYS A 267 4.08 -5.49 18.36
N SER A 268 4.47 -6.72 18.75
CA SER A 268 3.88 -7.93 18.18
C SER A 268 2.39 -8.05 18.52
N VAL A 269 1.62 -8.68 17.65
CA VAL A 269 0.19 -8.96 17.90
C VAL A 269 0.02 -9.75 19.21
N GLY A 270 -0.76 -9.22 20.14
CA GLY A 270 -0.98 -9.81 21.47
C GLY A 270 0.07 -9.49 22.52
N GLU A 271 1.12 -8.74 22.20
CA GLU A 271 2.10 -8.23 23.16
C GLU A 271 1.49 -7.15 24.06
N GLU A 272 1.96 -7.04 25.31
CA GLU A 272 1.52 -5.97 26.21
C GLU A 272 1.84 -4.59 25.63
N GLY A 273 0.83 -3.73 25.55
CA GLY A 273 0.92 -2.41 24.95
C GLY A 273 0.81 -2.39 23.41
N ALA A 274 0.57 -3.54 22.76
CA ALA A 274 0.17 -3.60 21.38
C ALA A 274 -1.28 -3.10 21.20
N PRO A 275 -1.65 -2.62 20.00
CA PRO A 275 -3.05 -2.44 19.65
C PRO A 275 -3.82 -3.75 19.66
N GLY A 276 -5.14 -3.69 19.88
CA GLY A 276 -6.03 -4.81 19.57
C GLY A 276 -6.28 -4.91 18.07
N TYR A 277 -6.20 -6.11 17.53
CA TYR A 277 -6.49 -6.42 16.13
C TYR A 277 -7.71 -7.34 16.07
N PHE A 278 -8.79 -6.90 15.42
CA PHE A 278 -10.04 -7.67 15.30
C PHE A 278 -10.38 -7.82 13.81
N CYS A 279 -10.24 -9.04 13.28
CA CYS A 279 -10.54 -9.37 11.89
C CYS A 279 -11.33 -10.69 11.79
N PRO A 280 -12.53 -10.70 11.20
CA PRO A 280 -13.32 -9.54 10.80
C PRO A 280 -13.71 -8.64 11.97
N ALA A 281 -13.77 -7.33 11.73
CA ALA A 281 -14.24 -6.36 12.73
C ALA A 281 -15.68 -6.65 13.17
N ASN A 282 -15.96 -6.51 14.46
CA ASN A 282 -17.33 -6.60 14.98
C ASN A 282 -18.09 -5.28 14.76
N ILE A 283 -18.69 -5.16 13.59
CA ILE A 283 -19.43 -3.96 13.13
C ILE A 283 -20.71 -4.36 12.41
N GLU A 284 -21.66 -3.40 12.36
CA GLU A 284 -22.90 -3.57 11.62
C GLU A 284 -22.63 -3.73 10.11
N PRO A 285 -23.39 -4.60 9.40
CA PRO A 285 -23.20 -4.88 7.99
C PRO A 285 -23.20 -3.62 7.10
N GLU A 286 -23.98 -2.62 7.44
CA GLU A 286 -24.07 -1.37 6.68
C GLU A 286 -22.78 -0.53 6.81
N LEU A 287 -22.14 -0.55 7.98
CA LEU A 287 -20.83 0.09 8.14
C LEU A 287 -19.76 -0.68 7.36
N ALA A 288 -19.76 -2.01 7.43
CA ALA A 288 -18.83 -2.84 6.66
C ALA A 288 -18.91 -2.55 5.15
N LYS A 289 -20.13 -2.53 4.59
CA LYS A 289 -20.36 -2.17 3.17
C LYS A 289 -19.81 -0.77 2.83
N LYS A 290 -20.00 0.19 3.72
CA LYS A 290 -19.52 1.56 3.51
C LYS A 290 -18.00 1.64 3.54
N LEU A 291 -17.33 0.91 4.45
CA LEU A 291 -15.88 0.82 4.53
C LEU A 291 -15.30 0.15 3.28
N HIS A 292 -15.84 -0.99 2.85
CA HIS A 292 -15.45 -1.67 1.60
C HIS A 292 -15.62 -0.75 0.38
N TYR A 293 -16.75 -0.05 0.28
CA TYR A 293 -16.97 0.91 -0.82
C TYR A 293 -15.93 2.03 -0.82
N LEU A 294 -15.61 2.61 0.36
CA LEU A 294 -14.66 3.69 0.46
C LEU A 294 -13.23 3.23 0.10
N ALA A 295 -12.81 2.07 0.59
CA ALA A 295 -11.50 1.51 0.27
C ALA A 295 -11.37 1.20 -1.24
N TRP A 296 -12.37 0.55 -1.83
CA TRP A 296 -12.41 0.32 -3.27
C TRP A 296 -12.38 1.61 -4.09
N ARG A 297 -13.12 2.65 -3.68
CA ARG A 297 -13.12 3.96 -4.34
C ARG A 297 -11.76 4.65 -4.21
N ALA A 298 -11.13 4.58 -3.02
CA ALA A 298 -9.80 5.12 -2.79
C ALA A 298 -8.77 4.47 -3.71
N HIS A 299 -8.75 3.13 -3.76
CA HIS A 299 -7.92 2.32 -4.66
C HIS A 299 -8.12 2.71 -6.13
N SER A 300 -9.37 2.67 -6.61
CA SER A 300 -9.70 2.89 -8.02
C SER A 300 -9.43 4.32 -8.49
N LEU A 301 -9.71 5.34 -7.66
CA LEU A 301 -9.53 6.75 -8.03
C LEU A 301 -8.07 7.18 -8.14
N LEU A 302 -7.19 6.56 -7.37
CA LEU A 302 -5.74 6.81 -7.48
C LEU A 302 -5.08 5.95 -8.55
N GLY A 303 -5.81 4.99 -9.12
CA GLY A 303 -5.26 4.03 -10.08
C GLY A 303 -4.28 3.06 -9.42
N ALA A 304 -4.55 2.69 -8.16
CA ALA A 304 -3.78 1.65 -7.49
C ALA A 304 -3.92 0.32 -8.23
N LEU A 305 -2.90 -0.49 -8.22
CA LEU A 305 -2.79 -1.73 -8.98
C LEU A 305 -2.36 -2.87 -8.08
N ASP A 306 -2.79 -4.06 -8.46
CA ASP A 306 -2.56 -5.34 -7.82
C ASP A 306 -3.16 -5.38 -6.40
N VAL A 307 -2.61 -4.64 -5.45
CA VAL A 307 -3.10 -4.58 -4.07
C VAL A 307 -2.88 -3.20 -3.45
N SER A 308 -3.76 -2.79 -2.54
CA SER A 308 -3.57 -1.66 -1.63
C SER A 308 -4.33 -1.87 -0.32
N ARG A 309 -4.00 -1.09 0.69
CA ARG A 309 -4.71 -1.06 1.97
C ARG A 309 -5.08 0.38 2.31
N THR A 310 -6.34 0.61 2.67
CA THR A 310 -6.86 1.94 2.99
C THR A 310 -7.24 2.03 4.46
N ASP A 311 -6.70 3.03 5.14
CA ASP A 311 -6.95 3.28 6.55
C ASP A 311 -8.08 4.32 6.71
N ILE A 312 -9.05 4.01 7.57
CA ILE A 312 -10.32 4.74 7.73
C ILE A 312 -10.63 4.89 9.22
N ARG A 313 -11.00 6.08 9.67
CA ARG A 313 -11.36 6.31 11.05
C ARG A 313 -12.71 7.01 11.16
N LEU A 314 -13.49 6.69 12.20
CA LEU A 314 -14.78 7.33 12.40
C LEU A 314 -14.61 8.71 13.05
N ASP A 315 -15.43 9.66 12.61
CA ASP A 315 -15.59 10.93 13.30
C ASP A 315 -16.44 10.79 14.59
N ALA A 316 -16.70 11.90 15.28
CA ALA A 316 -17.46 11.90 16.52
C ALA A 316 -18.91 11.44 16.33
N GLU A 317 -19.46 11.60 15.14
CA GLU A 317 -20.82 11.19 14.74
C GLU A 317 -20.86 9.75 14.21
N GLY A 318 -19.73 9.03 14.18
CA GLY A 318 -19.63 7.67 13.69
C GLY A 318 -19.55 7.55 12.16
N ASN A 319 -19.29 8.64 11.43
CA ASN A 319 -19.12 8.59 9.99
C ASN A 319 -17.66 8.27 9.60
N PRO A 320 -17.42 7.37 8.64
CA PRO A 320 -16.07 7.02 8.21
C PRO A 320 -15.40 8.15 7.42
N ARG A 321 -14.14 8.42 7.75
CA ARG A 321 -13.25 9.38 7.09
C ARG A 321 -11.98 8.66 6.64
N LEU A 322 -11.62 8.84 5.38
CA LEU A 322 -10.37 8.29 4.82
C LEU A 322 -9.16 8.99 5.44
N LEU A 323 -8.20 8.22 5.94
CA LEU A 323 -6.93 8.70 6.47
C LEU A 323 -5.85 8.69 5.41
N GLU A 324 -5.53 7.52 4.89
CA GLU A 324 -4.47 7.27 3.90
C GLU A 324 -4.72 5.98 3.12
N ILE A 325 -3.96 5.78 2.06
CA ILE A 325 -3.90 4.53 1.29
C ILE A 325 -2.45 4.12 1.13
N ASN A 326 -2.17 2.86 1.41
CA ASN A 326 -0.86 2.25 1.26
C ASN A 326 -0.87 1.37 0.01
N THR A 327 -0.08 1.74 -1.00
CA THR A 327 0.04 1.04 -2.28
C THR A 327 1.18 0.02 -2.29
N LEU A 328 1.97 0.00 -1.21
CA LEU A 328 2.95 -1.02 -0.84
C LEU A 328 2.61 -1.52 0.57
N PRO A 329 1.48 -2.24 0.77
CA PRO A 329 1.11 -2.72 2.10
C PRO A 329 2.13 -3.74 2.61
N GLY A 330 2.44 -3.71 3.91
CA GLY A 330 3.32 -4.70 4.52
C GLY A 330 2.84 -6.14 4.28
N LEU A 331 3.77 -7.06 4.10
CA LEU A 331 3.52 -8.46 3.77
C LEU A 331 4.20 -9.44 4.74
N THR A 332 4.50 -9.04 5.96
CA THR A 332 5.01 -9.95 7.00
C THR A 332 3.89 -10.87 7.49
N PRO A 333 4.05 -12.21 7.38
CA PRO A 333 3.02 -13.15 7.86
C PRO A 333 2.72 -12.97 9.34
N ASP A 334 1.46 -13.16 9.73
CA ASP A 334 0.97 -13.06 11.13
C ASP A 334 1.17 -11.69 11.81
N TYR A 335 1.64 -10.70 11.06
CA TYR A 335 1.94 -9.37 11.59
C TYR A 335 1.29 -8.24 10.77
N SER A 336 1.52 -8.21 9.46
CA SER A 336 1.00 -7.14 8.61
C SER A 336 -0.51 -7.21 8.45
N ASP A 337 -1.18 -6.05 8.50
CA ASP A 337 -2.64 -5.93 8.47
C ASP A 337 -3.27 -6.68 7.29
N LEU A 338 -2.68 -6.59 6.10
CA LEU A 338 -3.18 -7.29 4.91
C LEU A 338 -3.09 -8.81 5.07
N CYS A 339 -1.99 -9.31 5.66
CA CYS A 339 -1.82 -10.74 5.94
C CYS A 339 -2.80 -11.24 7.01
N LEU A 340 -3.08 -10.42 8.03
CA LEU A 340 -4.11 -10.73 9.03
C LEU A 340 -5.51 -10.79 8.40
N GLN A 341 -5.81 -9.90 7.46
CA GLN A 341 -7.08 -9.89 6.73
C GLN A 341 -7.22 -11.14 5.83
N ALA A 342 -6.19 -11.49 5.07
CA ALA A 342 -6.15 -12.69 4.23
C ALA A 342 -6.37 -13.96 5.07
N LYS A 343 -5.64 -14.09 6.18
CA LYS A 343 -5.76 -15.20 7.11
C LYS A 343 -7.16 -15.33 7.71
N ALA A 344 -7.81 -14.20 8.02
CA ALA A 344 -9.15 -14.19 8.63
C ALA A 344 -10.24 -14.77 7.71
N GLU A 345 -10.03 -14.76 6.40
CA GLU A 345 -10.94 -15.39 5.41
C GLU A 345 -10.40 -16.70 4.84
N GLY A 346 -9.30 -17.23 5.40
CA GLY A 346 -8.76 -18.53 5.02
C GLY A 346 -7.89 -18.53 3.76
N ILE A 347 -7.35 -17.38 3.37
CA ILE A 347 -6.36 -17.27 2.31
C ILE A 347 -4.98 -17.57 2.91
N GLU A 348 -4.32 -18.60 2.37
CA GLU A 348 -2.95 -18.93 2.75
C GLU A 348 -1.96 -17.87 2.27
N TYR A 349 -0.87 -17.69 3.00
CA TYR A 349 0.13 -16.67 2.70
C TYR A 349 0.74 -16.83 1.29
N GLU A 350 1.04 -18.06 0.92
CA GLU A 350 1.58 -18.39 -0.40
C GLU A 350 0.64 -17.98 -1.53
N ASP A 351 -0.66 -18.23 -1.36
CA ASP A 351 -1.66 -17.86 -2.36
C ASP A 351 -1.84 -16.35 -2.47
N LEU A 352 -1.77 -15.61 -1.35
CA LEU A 352 -1.78 -14.15 -1.36
C LEU A 352 -0.59 -13.58 -2.17
N ILE A 353 0.62 -14.04 -1.88
CA ILE A 353 1.86 -13.57 -2.56
C ILE A 353 1.82 -13.91 -4.05
N LEU A 354 1.46 -15.14 -4.37
CA LEU A 354 1.35 -15.60 -5.75
C LEU A 354 0.28 -14.84 -6.52
N GLU A 355 -0.86 -14.54 -5.90
CA GLU A 355 -1.92 -13.77 -6.56
C GLU A 355 -1.44 -12.34 -6.90
N ILE A 356 -0.73 -11.66 -5.98
CA ILE A 356 -0.12 -10.35 -6.25
C ILE A 356 0.88 -10.45 -7.42
N LEU A 357 1.72 -11.48 -7.44
CA LEU A 357 2.67 -11.71 -8.54
C LEU A 357 1.97 -11.88 -9.88
N TYR A 358 0.92 -12.70 -9.93
CA TYR A 358 0.19 -13.01 -11.16
C TYR A 358 -0.63 -11.82 -11.66
N LEU A 359 -1.23 -11.03 -10.78
CA LEU A 359 -1.87 -9.76 -11.15
C LEU A 359 -0.87 -8.81 -11.80
N GLY A 360 0.32 -8.65 -11.20
CA GLY A 360 1.41 -7.89 -11.77
C GLY A 360 1.81 -8.41 -13.15
N ALA A 361 2.15 -9.69 -13.25
CA ALA A 361 2.58 -10.34 -14.48
C ALA A 361 1.56 -10.18 -15.63
N SER A 362 0.27 -10.28 -15.32
CA SER A 362 -0.79 -10.13 -16.32
C SER A 362 -0.83 -8.76 -16.98
N ARG A 363 -0.51 -7.68 -16.24
CA ARG A 363 -0.45 -6.31 -16.76
C ARG A 363 0.67 -6.12 -17.80
N TRP A 364 1.68 -6.94 -17.74
CA TRP A 364 2.82 -6.92 -18.66
C TRP A 364 2.69 -7.94 -19.79
N GLY A 365 1.51 -8.58 -19.92
CA GLY A 365 1.25 -9.56 -20.97
C GLY A 365 2.05 -10.85 -20.84
N MET A 366 2.41 -11.21 -19.61
CA MET A 366 3.16 -12.44 -19.31
C MET A 366 2.23 -13.65 -19.11
N LEU A 367 0.91 -13.43 -19.06
CA LEU A 367 -0.12 -14.45 -18.90
C LEU A 367 -1.14 -14.36 -20.02
N GLU A 368 -1.66 -15.52 -20.42
CA GLU A 368 -2.82 -15.63 -21.30
C GLU A 368 -4.11 -15.54 -20.48
N ALA A 369 -5.08 -14.78 -20.97
CA ALA A 369 -6.40 -14.70 -20.36
C ALA A 369 -7.08 -16.07 -20.37
N ARG A 370 -7.67 -16.49 -19.25
CA ARG A 370 -8.52 -17.69 -19.21
C ARG A 370 -9.79 -17.42 -20.01
N GLU A 371 -10.20 -18.38 -20.84
CA GLU A 371 -11.53 -18.37 -21.43
C GLU A 371 -12.56 -18.55 -20.30
N LEU A 372 -13.24 -17.47 -19.95
CA LEU A 372 -14.42 -17.55 -19.10
C LEU A 372 -15.50 -18.22 -19.92
N HIS A 373 -15.80 -19.49 -19.63
CA HIS A 373 -17.03 -20.12 -20.08
C HIS A 373 -18.19 -19.37 -19.43
N LEU A 374 -18.68 -18.36 -20.14
CA LEU A 374 -19.98 -17.76 -19.84
C LEU A 374 -21.00 -18.89 -20.04
N GLU A 375 -21.45 -19.50 -18.95
CA GLU A 375 -22.68 -20.29 -18.96
C GLU A 375 -23.81 -19.37 -19.44
N THR A 376 -23.99 -19.30 -20.74
CA THR A 376 -25.19 -18.76 -21.34
C THR A 376 -26.32 -19.71 -20.91
N LYS A 377 -26.97 -19.39 -19.80
CA LYS A 377 -28.31 -19.93 -19.54
C LYS A 377 -29.17 -19.60 -20.75
N ARG A 378 -29.25 -20.53 -21.68
CA ARG A 378 -30.34 -20.54 -22.67
C ARG A 378 -31.65 -20.61 -21.89
N ARG A 379 -32.40 -19.54 -21.91
CA ARG A 379 -33.81 -19.51 -21.56
C ARG A 379 -34.61 -20.11 -22.73
#